data_d8ee73511586753d0c910d8ac7906082
#
_entry.id   d8ee73511586753d0c910d8ac7906082
#
_cell.length_a   1.000
_cell.length_b   1.000
_cell.length_c   1.000
_cell.angle_alpha   90.00
_cell.angle_beta   90.00
_cell.angle_gamma   90.00
#
_symmetry.space_group_name_H-M   'P 1'
#
loop_
_entity.id
_entity.type
_entity.pdbx_description
1 polymer ?
#
loop_
_entity_poly.entity_id
_entity_poly.type
_entity_poly.pdbx_seq_one_letter_code
_entity_poly.pdbx_strand_id
1 'polypeptide(L)'
;MHITNRDIQKLDKIKRLNLINSITGIKPANLIGTIDETKNSNLAIFSSIVHLGSNPPLIGMVIRPIDKVIRHTYANILNNGYYTINHVPNHMTEQAHQTSAKYDKNVSEFEACGFTE
;
A
#
# COMPACT_ATOMS: atom_id res chain seq x y z
N MET A 1 -9.90 -17.46 -22.57
CA MET A 1 -8.43 -17.28 -22.72
C MET A 1 -7.74 -18.27 -21.79
N HIS A 2 -6.77 -19.04 -22.28
CA HIS A 2 -6.00 -19.98 -21.45
C HIS A 2 -4.55 -19.49 -21.38
N ILE A 3 -4.04 -19.30 -20.17
CA ILE A 3 -2.66 -18.84 -19.94
C ILE A 3 -2.00 -19.83 -18.98
N THR A 4 -0.90 -20.43 -19.40
CA THR A 4 -0.13 -21.36 -18.56
C THR A 4 0.89 -20.62 -17.69
N ASN A 5 1.40 -21.29 -16.65
CA ASN A 5 2.50 -20.75 -15.85
C ASN A 5 3.73 -20.39 -16.69
N ARG A 6 4.03 -21.22 -17.73
CA ARG A 6 5.13 -20.94 -18.66
C ARG A 6 4.91 -19.67 -19.46
N ASP A 7 3.67 -19.38 -19.85
CA ASP A 7 3.33 -18.14 -20.56
C ASP A 7 3.50 -16.93 -19.66
N ILE A 8 3.04 -17.01 -18.40
CA ILE A 8 3.23 -15.95 -17.40
C ILE A 8 4.72 -15.64 -17.17
N GLN A 9 5.55 -16.68 -17.07
CA GLN A 9 7.00 -16.50 -16.86
C GLN A 9 7.70 -15.84 -18.05
N LYS A 10 7.20 -16.03 -19.27
CA LYS A 10 7.75 -15.42 -20.50
C LYS A 10 7.31 -13.98 -20.72
N LEU A 11 6.26 -13.50 -20.01
CA LEU A 11 5.84 -12.11 -20.11
C LEU A 11 6.93 -11.16 -19.65
N ASP A 12 7.05 -10.03 -20.32
CA ASP A 12 7.85 -8.93 -19.79
C ASP A 12 7.33 -8.49 -18.40
N LYS A 13 8.21 -7.84 -17.65
CA LYS A 13 7.94 -7.47 -16.25
C LYS A 13 6.64 -6.66 -16.08
N ILE A 14 6.38 -5.71 -16.97
CA ILE A 14 5.23 -4.81 -16.86
C ILE A 14 3.92 -5.56 -17.17
N LYS A 15 3.89 -6.32 -18.26
CA LYS A 15 2.72 -7.12 -18.64
C LYS A 15 2.37 -8.15 -17.58
N ARG A 16 3.37 -8.85 -17.05
CA ARG A 16 3.17 -9.80 -15.96
C ARG A 16 2.61 -9.13 -14.72
N LEU A 17 3.15 -7.97 -14.32
CA LEU A 17 2.68 -7.21 -13.18
C LEU A 17 1.22 -6.78 -13.36
N ASN A 18 0.87 -6.23 -14.51
CA ASN A 18 -0.49 -5.80 -14.83
C ASN A 18 -1.47 -6.98 -14.81
N LEU A 19 -1.09 -8.11 -15.41
CA LEU A 19 -1.91 -9.33 -15.43
C LEU A 19 -2.18 -9.81 -13.99
N ILE A 20 -1.13 -9.98 -13.19
CA ILE A 20 -1.28 -10.50 -11.81
C ILE A 20 -2.06 -9.52 -10.93
N ASN A 21 -1.85 -8.23 -11.08
CA ASN A 21 -2.58 -7.23 -10.30
C ASN A 21 -4.07 -7.15 -10.66
N SER A 22 -4.45 -7.50 -11.90
CA SER A 22 -5.86 -7.43 -12.36
C SER A 22 -6.66 -8.72 -12.14
N ILE A 23 -6.02 -9.87 -11.97
CA ILE A 23 -6.70 -11.17 -11.79
C ILE A 23 -7.66 -11.18 -10.59
N THR A 24 -7.32 -10.49 -9.53
CA THR A 24 -8.13 -10.45 -8.29
C THR A 24 -9.31 -9.49 -8.36
N GLY A 25 -9.52 -8.83 -9.50
CA GLY A 25 -10.59 -7.87 -9.70
C GLY A 25 -10.35 -6.51 -9.04
N ILE A 26 -11.43 -5.75 -8.91
CA ILE A 26 -11.40 -4.40 -8.30
C ILE A 26 -11.08 -4.52 -6.81
N LYS A 27 -10.12 -3.75 -6.36
CA LYS A 27 -9.73 -3.65 -4.95
C LYS A 27 -9.92 -2.21 -4.46
N PRO A 28 -10.39 -2.00 -3.23
CA PRO A 28 -10.43 -0.68 -2.65
C PRO A 28 -9.00 -0.15 -2.48
N ALA A 29 -8.78 1.11 -2.79
CA ALA A 29 -7.55 1.82 -2.45
C ALA A 29 -7.71 2.47 -1.08
N ASN A 30 -6.70 2.30 -0.22
CA ASN A 30 -6.66 2.88 1.11
C ASN A 30 -5.33 3.57 1.33
N LEU A 31 -5.34 4.69 2.03
CA LEU A 31 -4.15 5.36 2.52
C LEU A 31 -3.91 4.93 3.97
N ILE A 32 -2.74 4.40 4.23
CA ILE A 32 -2.30 4.00 5.57
C ILE A 32 -1.35 5.07 6.10
N GLY A 33 -1.82 5.77 7.12
CA GLY A 33 -1.01 6.75 7.85
C GLY A 33 -0.31 6.09 9.03
N THR A 34 0.96 6.38 9.19
CA THR A 34 1.78 5.93 10.33
C THR A 34 2.70 7.05 10.78
N ILE A 35 3.25 6.91 11.97
CA ILE A 35 4.20 7.87 12.55
C ILE A 35 5.40 7.11 13.09
N ASP A 36 6.59 7.68 12.97
CA ASP A 36 7.80 7.09 13.56
C ASP A 36 8.06 7.59 15.00
N GLU A 37 9.12 7.10 15.62
CA GLU A 37 9.52 7.47 16.98
C GLU A 37 9.89 8.97 17.11
N THR A 38 10.30 9.59 16.02
CA THR A 38 10.64 11.02 15.97
C THR A 38 9.47 11.91 15.55
N LYS A 39 8.26 11.33 15.47
CA LYS A 39 7.01 11.97 15.07
C LYS A 39 6.95 12.40 13.60
N ASN A 40 7.79 11.81 12.74
CA ASN A 40 7.63 12.00 11.31
C ASN A 40 6.48 11.13 10.80
N SER A 41 5.55 11.76 10.12
CA SER A 41 4.41 11.09 9.50
C SER A 41 4.82 10.42 8.18
N ASN A 42 4.18 9.30 7.88
CA ASN A 42 4.35 8.57 6.62
C ASN A 42 2.98 8.14 6.12
N LEU A 43 2.74 8.29 4.83
CA LEU A 43 1.50 7.92 4.16
C LEU A 43 1.77 7.02 2.97
N ALA A 44 1.08 5.89 2.90
CA ALA A 44 1.28 4.94 1.80
C ALA A 44 -0.03 4.34 1.31
N ILE A 45 -0.16 4.19 -0.02
CA ILE A 45 -1.35 3.57 -0.62
C ILE A 45 -1.27 2.05 -0.55
N PHE A 46 -2.36 1.42 -0.12
CA PHE A 46 -2.55 -0.03 -0.05
C PHE A 46 -3.85 -0.46 -0.72
N SER A 47 -3.79 -1.53 -1.51
CA SER A 47 -4.96 -2.23 -2.04
C SER A 47 -5.16 -3.63 -1.44
N SER A 48 -4.46 -3.91 -0.35
CA SER A 48 -4.40 -5.22 0.31
C SER A 48 -5.04 -5.24 1.70
N ILE A 49 -6.01 -4.35 1.94
CA ILE A 49 -6.81 -4.33 3.15
C ILE A 49 -7.97 -5.31 2.97
N VAL A 50 -8.15 -6.21 3.94
CA VAL A 50 -9.19 -7.25 3.89
C VAL A 50 -9.93 -7.36 5.22
N HIS A 51 -11.23 -7.58 5.15
CA HIS A 51 -12.03 -7.94 6.33
C HIS A 51 -11.75 -9.41 6.70
N LEU A 52 -11.41 -9.66 7.96
CA LEU A 52 -11.14 -11.00 8.48
C LEU A 52 -12.24 -11.52 9.41
N GLY A 53 -12.89 -10.64 10.15
CA GLY A 53 -13.95 -11.01 11.07
C GLY A 53 -14.60 -9.79 11.73
N SER A 54 -15.86 -9.96 12.18
CA SER A 54 -16.60 -8.91 12.89
C SER A 54 -16.74 -9.19 14.38
N ASN A 55 -16.53 -10.41 14.82
CA ASN A 55 -16.48 -10.75 16.23
C ASN A 55 -15.43 -11.86 16.48
N PRO A 56 -14.23 -11.54 16.96
CA PRO A 56 -13.72 -10.18 17.19
C PRO A 56 -13.59 -9.38 15.90
N PRO A 57 -13.62 -8.04 15.96
CA PRO A 57 -13.44 -7.18 14.78
C PRO A 57 -11.99 -7.21 14.34
N LEU A 58 -11.74 -7.79 13.17
CA LEU A 58 -10.41 -7.98 12.62
C LEU A 58 -10.35 -7.48 11.17
N ILE A 59 -9.33 -6.68 10.89
CA ILE A 59 -8.96 -6.22 9.56
C ILE A 59 -7.52 -6.65 9.31
N GLY A 60 -7.27 -7.27 8.16
CA GLY A 60 -5.94 -7.65 7.72
C GLY A 60 -5.35 -6.68 6.71
N MET A 61 -4.04 -6.53 6.73
CA MET A 61 -3.28 -5.80 5.73
C MET A 61 -2.09 -6.66 5.28
N VAL A 62 -1.95 -6.88 3.98
CA VAL A 62 -0.81 -7.62 3.44
C VAL A 62 0.30 -6.65 3.06
N ILE A 63 1.45 -6.80 3.67
CA ILE A 63 2.66 -6.04 3.38
C ILE A 63 3.60 -6.89 2.51
N ARG A 64 4.13 -6.32 1.45
CA ARG A 64 5.09 -7.00 0.56
C ARG A 64 6.38 -7.33 1.33
N PRO A 65 7.13 -8.36 0.90
CA PRO A 65 8.42 -8.70 1.50
C PRO A 65 9.36 -7.49 1.63
N ILE A 66 10.10 -7.46 2.74
CA ILE A 66 10.98 -6.35 3.13
C ILE A 66 12.46 -6.58 2.79
N ASP A 67 12.80 -7.76 2.25
CA ASP A 67 14.19 -8.22 2.07
C ASP A 67 15.07 -7.27 1.24
N LYS A 68 14.48 -6.51 0.32
CA LYS A 68 15.20 -5.64 -0.62
C LYS A 68 14.83 -4.16 -0.53
N VAL A 69 13.78 -3.84 0.20
CA VAL A 69 13.25 -2.46 0.27
C VAL A 69 12.73 -2.20 1.68
N ILE A 70 13.25 -1.16 2.30
CA ILE A 70 12.73 -0.68 3.57
C ILE A 70 11.28 -0.23 3.35
N ARG A 71 10.37 -0.66 4.23
CA ARG A 71 8.96 -0.28 4.25
C ARG A 71 8.71 0.54 5.50
N HIS A 72 8.70 1.85 5.37
CA HIS A 72 8.54 2.78 6.51
C HIS A 72 7.25 2.49 7.28
N THR A 73 6.13 2.31 6.57
CA THR A 73 4.84 1.91 7.17
C THR A 73 4.97 0.67 8.06
N TYR A 74 5.67 -0.37 7.58
CA TYR A 74 5.85 -1.60 8.35
C TYR A 74 6.72 -1.37 9.58
N ALA A 75 7.83 -0.67 9.44
CA ALA A 75 8.72 -0.34 10.55
C ALA A 75 7.98 0.47 11.63
N ASN A 76 7.22 1.48 11.24
CA ASN A 76 6.45 2.31 12.15
C ASN A 76 5.39 1.51 12.91
N ILE A 77 4.66 0.61 12.22
CA ILE A 77 3.66 -0.25 12.87
C ILE A 77 4.31 -1.21 13.87
N LEU A 78 5.48 -1.78 13.57
CA LEU A 78 6.18 -2.64 14.51
C LEU A 78 6.66 -1.87 15.76
N ASN A 79 7.06 -0.62 15.59
CA ASN A 79 7.59 0.20 16.68
C ASN A 79 6.50 0.68 17.65
N ASN A 80 5.36 1.14 17.14
CA ASN A 80 4.35 1.78 18.00
C ASN A 80 2.98 1.07 18.02
N GLY A 81 2.72 0.14 17.08
CA GLY A 81 1.49 -0.64 17.03
C GLY A 81 0.26 0.08 16.48
N TYR A 82 0.39 1.34 16.04
CA TYR A 82 -0.74 2.16 15.59
C TYR A 82 -0.61 2.56 14.13
N TYR A 83 -1.75 2.65 13.46
CA TYR A 83 -1.87 3.19 12.10
C TYR A 83 -3.32 3.62 11.84
N THR A 84 -3.51 4.46 10.84
CA THR A 84 -4.83 4.87 10.36
C THR A 84 -5.13 4.23 9.01
N ILE A 85 -6.41 3.96 8.75
CA ILE A 85 -6.91 3.49 7.45
C ILE A 85 -7.88 4.54 6.92
N ASN A 86 -7.58 5.11 5.75
CA ASN A 86 -8.42 6.11 5.11
C ASN A 86 -8.78 5.64 3.70
N HIS A 87 -10.06 5.61 3.37
CA HIS A 87 -10.50 5.31 2.02
C HIS A 87 -10.15 6.44 1.06
N VAL A 88 -9.76 6.07 -0.16
CA VAL A 88 -9.43 7.03 -1.23
C VAL A 88 -10.69 7.36 -2.01
N PRO A 89 -11.20 8.60 -1.95
CA PRO A 89 -12.28 9.05 -2.80
C PRO A 89 -11.78 9.23 -4.25
N ASN A 90 -12.70 9.10 -5.20
CA ASN A 90 -12.35 9.10 -6.63
C ASN A 90 -11.55 10.34 -7.08
N HIS A 91 -11.88 11.51 -6.56
CA HIS A 91 -11.21 12.76 -6.91
C HIS A 91 -9.78 12.91 -6.35
N MET A 92 -9.36 12.02 -5.43
CA MET A 92 -8.01 11.99 -4.84
C MET A 92 -7.14 10.84 -5.37
N THR A 93 -7.58 10.13 -6.40
CA THR A 93 -6.90 8.93 -6.90
C THR A 93 -5.46 9.22 -7.34
N GLU A 94 -5.22 10.31 -8.05
CA GLU A 94 -3.88 10.68 -8.53
C GLU A 94 -2.93 11.00 -7.37
N GLN A 95 -3.39 11.82 -6.42
CA GLN A 95 -2.62 12.16 -5.21
C GLN A 95 -2.31 10.90 -4.38
N ALA A 96 -3.31 10.04 -4.18
CA ALA A 96 -3.14 8.79 -3.45
C ALA A 96 -2.14 7.85 -4.16
N HIS A 97 -2.19 7.76 -5.48
CA HIS A 97 -1.22 6.98 -6.24
C HIS A 97 0.20 7.54 -6.13
N GLN A 98 0.34 8.86 -6.04
CA GLN A 98 1.63 9.52 -5.87
C GLN A 98 2.35 9.08 -4.58
N THR A 99 1.63 8.73 -3.50
CA THR A 99 2.25 8.20 -2.27
C THR A 99 2.98 6.86 -2.47
N SER A 100 2.82 6.20 -3.63
CA SER A 100 3.58 5.00 -3.99
C SER A 100 4.99 5.27 -4.53
N ALA A 101 5.33 6.54 -4.78
CA ALA A 101 6.67 6.92 -5.21
C ALA A 101 7.70 6.66 -4.10
N LYS A 102 8.97 6.62 -4.49
CA LYS A 102 10.05 6.42 -3.51
C LYS A 102 10.45 7.77 -2.95
N TYR A 103 9.97 8.07 -1.77
CA TYR A 103 10.42 9.22 -0.99
C TYR A 103 11.52 8.82 0.00
N ASP A 104 12.39 9.77 0.31
CA ASP A 104 13.36 9.60 1.38
C ASP A 104 12.64 9.59 2.75
N LYS A 105 13.24 8.93 3.74
CA LYS A 105 12.63 8.79 5.08
C LYS A 105 12.22 10.12 5.73
N ASN A 106 12.88 11.20 5.40
CA ASN A 106 12.64 12.52 5.98
C ASN A 106 11.60 13.35 5.20
N VAL A 107 11.01 12.79 4.15
CA VAL A 107 9.97 13.44 3.34
C VAL A 107 8.63 12.80 3.71
N SER A 108 7.74 13.60 4.27
CA SER A 108 6.36 13.15 4.52
C SER A 108 5.57 13.11 3.21
N GLU A 109 4.99 11.95 2.88
CA GLU A 109 4.09 11.83 1.73
C GLU A 109 2.81 12.66 1.93
N PHE A 110 2.42 13.00 3.15
CA PHE A 110 1.32 13.94 3.38
C PHE A 110 1.62 15.27 2.73
N GLU A 111 2.76 15.87 3.04
CA GLU A 111 3.17 17.16 2.47
C GLU A 111 3.45 17.03 0.97
N ALA A 112 4.24 16.03 0.56
CA ALA A 112 4.66 15.84 -0.83
C ALA A 112 3.49 15.59 -1.80
N CYS A 113 2.39 14.98 -1.32
CA CYS A 113 1.21 14.66 -2.12
C CYS A 113 0.01 15.58 -1.83
N GLY A 114 0.17 16.60 -0.97
CA GLY A 114 -0.88 17.58 -0.67
C GLY A 114 -2.02 17.01 0.19
N PHE A 115 -1.73 16.07 1.09
CA PHE A 115 -2.65 15.60 2.10
C PHE A 115 -2.45 16.35 3.43
N THR A 116 -3.52 16.48 4.20
CA THR A 116 -3.47 17.00 5.57
C THR A 116 -3.33 15.83 6.55
N GLU A 117 -2.49 15.98 7.56
CA GLU A 117 -2.32 15.03 8.65
C GLU A 117 -3.53 14.97 9.58
#